data_2b4e9265693286eadab59dcbd39d237e
#
_entry.id   2b4e9265693286eadab59dcbd39d237e
#
_cell.length_a   1.000
_cell.length_b   1.000
_cell.length_c   1.000
_cell.angle_alpha   90.00
_cell.angle_beta   90.00
_cell.angle_gamma   90.00
#
_symmetry.space_group_name_H-M   'P 1'
#
loop_
_entity.id
_entity.type
_entity.pdbx_description
1 polymer ?
#
loop_
_entity_poly.entity_id
_entity_poly.type
_entity_poly.pdbx_seq_one_letter_code
_entity_poly.pdbx_strand_id
1 'polypeptide(L)'
;MILDVHVSSKLVAKLYRERDEYVLKYLPGTAPEDFVSLTMPVREEAWRWPRDLFPFFRQNLPEGYLLGVIREEFGPLLDGTDLSLLAVVGATGIGRVSVTPEGIQPGVEMAPLEISHLLKAENTTDQFAALVRQYARVAVSGVVPKFIATDAAEPLQPLGKPTLRTGLHIIKGSDDTTPFLGFNEFYTMRVLERLNVVPVAACRMSEDGKILVVDRFDVDEHGLPRCGVED
;
A
#
# COMPACT_ATOMS: atom_id res chain seq x y z
N MET A 1 -14.04 -9.59 -13.03
CA MET A 1 -13.59 -9.47 -11.62
C MET A 1 -14.37 -8.36 -10.95
N ILE A 2 -14.88 -8.57 -9.75
CA ILE A 2 -15.53 -7.57 -8.90
C ILE A 2 -14.74 -7.48 -7.61
N LEU A 3 -14.51 -6.25 -7.14
CA LEU A 3 -13.84 -5.97 -5.87
C LEU A 3 -14.81 -5.28 -4.91
N ASP A 4 -14.69 -5.59 -3.64
CA ASP A 4 -15.36 -4.94 -2.54
C ASP A 4 -14.54 -3.74 -2.07
N VAL A 5 -15.18 -2.59 -1.96
CA VAL A 5 -14.56 -1.36 -1.45
C VAL A 5 -15.13 -1.06 -0.07
N HIS A 6 -14.22 -0.98 0.90
CA HIS A 6 -14.54 -0.72 2.29
C HIS A 6 -14.02 0.64 2.72
N VAL A 7 -14.78 1.33 3.54
CA VAL A 7 -14.37 2.54 4.24
C VAL A 7 -14.40 2.25 5.74
N SER A 8 -13.27 2.36 6.42
CA SER A 8 -13.12 2.00 7.85
C SER A 8 -13.71 0.61 8.15
N SER A 9 -13.36 -0.38 7.34
CA SER A 9 -13.82 -1.78 7.39
C SER A 9 -15.30 -2.03 7.06
N LYS A 10 -16.08 -0.98 6.73
CA LYS A 10 -17.46 -1.09 6.30
C LYS A 10 -17.54 -1.23 4.79
N LEU A 11 -18.18 -2.25 4.27
CA LEU A 11 -18.44 -2.43 2.85
C LEU A 11 -19.38 -1.33 2.34
N VAL A 12 -18.91 -0.51 1.39
CA VAL A 12 -19.63 0.68 0.90
C VAL A 12 -19.88 0.68 -0.61
N ALA A 13 -19.05 0.00 -1.38
CA ALA A 13 -19.16 0.02 -2.84
C ALA A 13 -18.59 -1.23 -3.48
N LYS A 14 -18.90 -1.41 -4.75
CA LYS A 14 -18.29 -2.39 -5.66
C LYS A 14 -17.47 -1.66 -6.71
N LEU A 15 -16.29 -2.20 -7.00
CA LEU A 15 -15.39 -1.72 -8.05
C LEU A 15 -15.19 -2.84 -9.07
N TYR A 16 -15.45 -2.56 -10.34
CA TYR A 16 -15.31 -3.56 -11.41
C TYR A 16 -15.01 -2.88 -12.75
N ARG A 17 -14.68 -3.69 -13.76
CA ARG A 17 -14.52 -3.23 -15.13
C ARG A 17 -15.70 -3.69 -15.97
N GLU A 18 -16.27 -2.76 -16.72
CA GLU A 18 -17.33 -2.99 -17.69
C GLU A 18 -16.89 -2.45 -19.05
N ARG A 19 -16.63 -3.35 -20.03
CA ARG A 19 -16.01 -3.00 -21.32
C ARG A 19 -14.67 -2.30 -21.09
N ASP A 20 -14.54 -1.03 -21.53
CA ASP A 20 -13.33 -0.23 -21.41
C ASP A 20 -13.40 0.81 -20.28
N GLU A 21 -14.33 0.66 -19.35
CA GLU A 21 -14.50 1.57 -18.23
C GLU A 21 -14.36 0.85 -16.90
N TYR A 22 -13.76 1.51 -15.93
CA TYR A 22 -13.84 1.14 -14.53
C TYR A 22 -15.06 1.78 -13.91
N VAL A 23 -15.77 1.03 -13.10
CA VAL A 23 -17.05 1.41 -12.52
C VAL A 23 -16.96 1.27 -11.01
N LEU A 24 -17.23 2.35 -10.29
CA LEU A 24 -17.45 2.35 -8.85
C LEU A 24 -18.93 2.57 -8.59
N LYS A 25 -19.60 1.63 -7.94
CA LYS A 25 -21.00 1.73 -7.59
C LYS A 25 -21.19 1.57 -6.09
N TYR A 26 -21.69 2.61 -5.44
CA TYR A 26 -22.04 2.56 -4.03
C TYR A 26 -23.20 1.61 -3.78
N LEU A 27 -23.20 0.97 -2.61
CA LEU A 27 -24.30 0.13 -2.15
C LEU A 27 -25.48 1.00 -1.70
N PRO A 28 -26.71 0.52 -1.87
CA PRO A 28 -27.90 1.21 -1.34
C PRO A 28 -27.76 1.46 0.17
N GLY A 29 -28.06 2.69 0.60
CA GLY A 29 -28.00 3.07 2.00
C GLY A 29 -26.59 3.41 2.53
N THR A 30 -25.58 3.50 1.67
CA THR A 30 -24.27 4.04 2.06
C THR A 30 -24.43 5.50 2.53
N ALA A 31 -23.94 5.80 3.74
CA ALA A 31 -24.03 7.14 4.30
C ALA A 31 -23.10 8.13 3.57
N PRO A 32 -23.45 9.41 3.45
CA PRO A 32 -22.63 10.41 2.76
C PRO A 32 -21.19 10.51 3.27
N GLU A 33 -20.96 10.32 4.58
CA GLU A 33 -19.64 10.35 5.23
C GLU A 33 -18.76 9.13 4.88
N ASP A 34 -19.36 8.05 4.38
CA ASP A 34 -18.67 6.84 3.95
C ASP A 34 -18.18 6.91 2.48
N PHE A 35 -17.98 8.11 1.97
CA PHE A 35 -17.45 8.30 0.62
C PHE A 35 -16.04 7.74 0.47
N VAL A 36 -15.74 7.23 -0.72
CA VAL A 36 -14.42 6.64 -1.06
C VAL A 36 -13.38 7.73 -1.29
N SER A 37 -13.75 8.76 -2.03
CA SER A 37 -12.87 9.86 -2.44
C SER A 37 -13.65 11.18 -2.45
N LEU A 38 -12.96 12.29 -2.20
CA LEU A 38 -13.52 13.65 -2.32
C LEU A 38 -14.06 13.92 -3.72
N THR A 39 -13.45 13.29 -4.74
CA THR A 39 -13.88 13.40 -6.13
C THR A 39 -14.99 12.42 -6.50
N MET A 40 -15.30 11.46 -5.64
CA MET A 40 -16.33 10.43 -5.83
C MET A 40 -17.28 10.35 -4.62
N PRO A 41 -18.05 11.43 -4.31
CA PRO A 41 -19.02 11.41 -3.23
C PRO A 41 -20.08 10.33 -3.44
N VAL A 42 -20.74 9.93 -2.34
CA VAL A 42 -21.81 8.92 -2.36
C VAL A 42 -22.98 9.42 -3.23
N ARG A 43 -23.41 8.58 -4.17
CA ARG A 43 -24.56 8.81 -5.05
C ARG A 43 -25.13 7.48 -5.57
N GLU A 44 -26.36 7.50 -6.09
CA GLU A 44 -27.02 6.29 -6.63
C GLU A 44 -26.43 5.86 -7.98
N GLU A 45 -26.09 6.84 -8.85
CA GLU A 45 -25.47 6.55 -10.14
C GLU A 45 -24.03 6.13 -9.96
N ALA A 46 -23.61 5.14 -10.74
CA ALA A 46 -22.24 4.68 -10.71
C ALA A 46 -21.26 5.74 -11.22
N TRP A 47 -20.11 5.84 -10.61
CA TRP A 47 -18.94 6.55 -11.12
C TRP A 47 -18.29 5.72 -12.21
N ARG A 48 -17.90 6.34 -13.32
CA ARG A 48 -17.26 5.69 -14.46
C ARG A 48 -15.99 6.41 -14.86
N TRP A 49 -14.95 5.66 -15.15
CA TRP A 49 -13.65 6.18 -15.57
C TRP A 49 -13.11 5.37 -16.74
N PRO A 50 -12.85 6.03 -17.91
CA PRO A 50 -12.46 5.31 -19.11
C PRO A 50 -11.00 4.88 -19.09
N ARG A 51 -10.73 3.71 -19.66
CA ARG A 51 -9.40 3.11 -19.94
C ARG A 51 -8.61 2.70 -18.73
N ASP A 52 -8.37 3.60 -17.77
CA ASP A 52 -7.51 3.40 -16.61
C ASP A 52 -8.31 3.26 -15.33
N LEU A 53 -7.71 2.66 -14.31
CA LEU A 53 -8.27 2.66 -12.96
C LEU A 53 -8.40 4.10 -12.45
N PHE A 54 -9.43 4.38 -11.66
CA PHE A 54 -9.61 5.70 -11.04
C PHE A 54 -8.33 6.18 -10.36
N PRO A 55 -7.93 7.46 -10.51
CA PRO A 55 -6.71 8.00 -9.92
C PRO A 55 -6.57 7.69 -8.43
N PHE A 56 -7.66 7.83 -7.66
CA PHE A 56 -7.72 7.49 -6.24
C PHE A 56 -7.21 6.08 -5.92
N PHE A 57 -7.59 5.08 -6.71
CA PHE A 57 -7.12 3.70 -6.47
C PHE A 57 -5.70 3.49 -7.00
N ARG A 58 -5.32 4.18 -8.08
CA ARG A 58 -3.98 4.06 -8.68
C ARG A 58 -2.88 4.53 -7.73
N GLN A 59 -3.11 5.59 -6.94
CA GLN A 59 -2.13 6.09 -5.95
C GLN A 59 -1.69 5.01 -4.94
N ASN A 60 -2.52 3.98 -4.72
CA ASN A 60 -2.24 2.89 -3.79
C ASN A 60 -1.60 1.66 -4.46
N LEU A 61 -1.45 1.65 -5.78
CA LEU A 61 -0.78 0.55 -6.48
C LEU A 61 0.73 0.62 -6.24
N PRO A 62 1.39 -0.54 -6.13
CA PRO A 62 2.84 -0.59 -6.01
C PRO A 62 3.51 -0.17 -7.31
N GLU A 63 4.64 0.51 -7.19
CA GLU A 63 5.48 0.93 -8.29
C GLU A 63 6.91 0.40 -8.14
N GLY A 64 7.71 0.50 -9.19
CA GLY A 64 9.13 0.20 -9.19
C GLY A 64 9.44 -1.21 -8.66
N TYR A 65 10.35 -1.27 -7.68
CA TYR A 65 10.82 -2.53 -7.09
C TYR A 65 9.69 -3.36 -6.48
N LEU A 66 8.80 -2.74 -5.69
CA LEU A 66 7.69 -3.46 -5.04
C LEU A 66 6.75 -4.10 -6.06
N LEU A 67 6.46 -3.42 -7.17
CA LEU A 67 5.67 -3.98 -8.27
C LEU A 67 6.36 -5.20 -8.88
N GLY A 68 7.69 -5.16 -9.04
CA GLY A 68 8.49 -6.30 -9.49
C GLY A 68 8.31 -7.51 -8.57
N VAL A 69 8.49 -7.32 -7.25
CA VAL A 69 8.30 -8.38 -6.24
C VAL A 69 6.87 -8.94 -6.27
N ILE A 70 5.85 -8.08 -6.36
CA ILE A 70 4.45 -8.54 -6.42
C ILE A 70 4.18 -9.37 -7.69
N ARG A 71 4.72 -8.96 -8.83
CA ARG A 71 4.58 -9.72 -10.09
C ARG A 71 5.29 -11.06 -10.04
N GLU A 72 6.47 -11.12 -9.43
CA GLU A 72 7.24 -12.35 -9.25
C GLU A 72 6.50 -13.33 -8.32
N GLU A 73 6.08 -12.86 -7.14
CA GLU A 73 5.47 -13.70 -6.10
C GLU A 73 4.03 -14.10 -6.41
N PHE A 74 3.27 -13.23 -7.08
CA PHE A 74 1.82 -13.39 -7.29
C PHE A 74 1.42 -13.41 -8.78
N GLY A 75 2.37 -13.56 -9.70
CA GLY A 75 2.12 -13.59 -11.14
C GLY A 75 0.93 -14.45 -11.57
N PRO A 76 0.75 -15.68 -11.06
CA PRO A 76 -0.40 -16.52 -11.40
C PRO A 76 -1.77 -15.93 -11.04
N LEU A 77 -1.82 -14.96 -10.12
CA LEU A 77 -3.06 -14.29 -9.68
C LEU A 77 -3.33 -13.00 -10.45
N LEU A 78 -2.35 -12.53 -11.24
CA LEU A 78 -2.42 -11.27 -11.97
C LEU A 78 -2.80 -11.55 -13.44
N ASP A 79 -3.85 -10.90 -13.91
CA ASP A 79 -4.26 -10.93 -15.32
C ASP A 79 -3.64 -9.79 -16.16
N GLY A 80 -2.71 -9.05 -15.55
CA GLY A 80 -2.04 -7.90 -16.17
C GLY A 80 -2.81 -6.58 -16.06
N THR A 81 -3.99 -6.57 -15.45
CA THR A 81 -4.77 -5.35 -15.23
C THR A 81 -4.47 -4.72 -13.87
N ASP A 82 -4.64 -3.40 -13.75
CA ASP A 82 -4.57 -2.68 -12.47
C ASP A 82 -5.61 -3.21 -11.46
N LEU A 83 -6.74 -3.74 -11.94
CA LEU A 83 -7.77 -4.30 -11.09
C LEU A 83 -7.30 -5.58 -10.40
N SER A 84 -6.60 -6.46 -11.11
CA SER A 84 -6.03 -7.68 -10.53
C SER A 84 -4.91 -7.34 -9.55
N LEU A 85 -4.09 -6.33 -9.85
CA LEU A 85 -3.08 -5.85 -8.93
C LEU A 85 -3.70 -5.26 -7.66
N LEU A 86 -4.74 -4.43 -7.80
CA LEU A 86 -5.48 -3.88 -6.67
C LEU A 86 -6.16 -4.97 -5.82
N ALA A 87 -6.66 -6.04 -6.44
CA ALA A 87 -7.21 -7.19 -5.72
C ALA A 87 -6.19 -7.85 -4.77
N VAL A 88 -4.90 -7.81 -5.15
CA VAL A 88 -3.80 -8.38 -4.36
C VAL A 88 -3.34 -7.45 -3.24
N VAL A 89 -3.21 -6.14 -3.52
CA VAL A 89 -2.57 -5.20 -2.58
C VAL A 89 -3.55 -4.26 -1.88
N GLY A 90 -4.81 -4.19 -2.32
CA GLY A 90 -5.76 -3.17 -1.89
C GLY A 90 -6.21 -3.26 -0.43
N ALA A 91 -6.02 -4.41 0.22
CA ALA A 91 -6.36 -4.58 1.64
C ALA A 91 -5.49 -3.73 2.58
N THR A 92 -4.29 -3.33 2.17
CA THR A 92 -3.27 -2.65 2.99
C THR A 92 -2.92 -1.24 2.51
N GLY A 93 -3.86 -0.55 1.89
CA GLY A 93 -3.68 0.83 1.41
C GLY A 93 -3.34 1.83 2.52
N ILE A 94 -2.98 3.06 2.12
CA ILE A 94 -2.91 4.21 3.04
C ILE A 94 -4.29 4.82 3.15
N GLY A 95 -4.65 5.29 4.35
CA GLY A 95 -5.94 5.90 4.63
C GLY A 95 -7.00 4.91 5.06
N ARG A 96 -8.26 5.34 5.00
CA ARG A 96 -9.42 4.59 5.52
C ARG A 96 -10.07 3.64 4.51
N VAL A 97 -9.60 3.67 3.25
CA VAL A 97 -10.18 2.84 2.18
C VAL A 97 -9.35 1.60 1.97
N SER A 98 -9.99 0.44 1.97
CA SER A 98 -9.40 -0.83 1.59
C SER A 98 -10.22 -1.48 0.48
N VAL A 99 -9.56 -2.28 -0.34
CA VAL A 99 -10.16 -2.97 -1.48
C VAL A 99 -9.79 -4.44 -1.40
N THR A 100 -10.80 -5.31 -1.50
CA THR A 100 -10.62 -6.77 -1.42
C THR A 100 -11.37 -7.47 -2.55
N PRO A 101 -11.03 -8.70 -2.91
CA PRO A 101 -11.90 -9.53 -3.73
C PRO A 101 -13.30 -9.64 -3.13
N GLU A 102 -14.31 -9.83 -3.97
CA GLU A 102 -15.71 -9.91 -3.56
C GLU A 102 -15.93 -10.96 -2.47
N GLY A 103 -16.60 -10.56 -1.39
CA GLY A 103 -16.93 -11.42 -0.25
C GLY A 103 -15.78 -11.57 0.78
N ILE A 104 -14.62 -10.96 0.56
CA ILE A 104 -13.50 -11.00 1.49
C ILE A 104 -13.52 -9.74 2.38
N GLN A 105 -13.47 -9.94 3.69
CA GLN A 105 -13.37 -8.82 4.64
C GLN A 105 -11.93 -8.28 4.69
N PRO A 106 -11.74 -6.96 4.79
CA PRO A 106 -10.43 -6.41 5.02
C PRO A 106 -9.95 -6.79 6.43
N GLY A 107 -8.78 -7.36 6.49
CA GLY A 107 -8.14 -7.75 7.75
C GLY A 107 -6.86 -8.49 7.41
N VAL A 108 -5.74 -7.83 7.62
CA VAL A 108 -4.42 -8.44 7.45
C VAL A 108 -3.79 -8.52 8.82
N GLU A 109 -3.62 -9.72 9.33
CA GLU A 109 -2.80 -9.96 10.51
C GLU A 109 -1.33 -9.85 10.07
N MET A 110 -0.75 -8.67 10.27
CA MET A 110 0.65 -8.41 9.93
C MET A 110 1.54 -8.86 11.07
N ALA A 111 2.55 -9.66 10.76
CA ALA A 111 3.57 -10.00 11.74
C ALA A 111 4.25 -8.73 12.27
N PRO A 112 4.46 -8.60 13.59
CA PRO A 112 5.12 -7.43 14.15
C PRO A 112 6.54 -7.30 13.59
N LEU A 113 6.92 -6.10 13.16
CA LEU A 113 8.26 -5.79 12.70
C LEU A 113 9.08 -5.17 13.84
N GLU A 114 10.22 -5.75 14.13
CA GLU A 114 11.18 -5.22 15.09
C GLU A 114 11.92 -4.00 14.54
N ILE A 115 11.27 -2.82 14.61
CA ILE A 115 11.84 -1.56 14.12
C ILE A 115 13.19 -1.24 14.76
N SER A 116 13.36 -1.54 16.05
CA SER A 116 14.62 -1.34 16.77
C SER A 116 15.79 -2.10 16.14
N HIS A 117 15.54 -3.28 15.59
CA HIS A 117 16.55 -4.09 14.89
C HIS A 117 16.94 -3.42 13.55
N LEU A 118 15.95 -3.00 12.75
CA LEU A 118 16.20 -2.31 11.48
C LEU A 118 17.00 -1.00 11.65
N LEU A 119 16.76 -0.28 12.73
CA LEU A 119 17.45 0.99 12.99
C LEU A 119 18.93 0.81 13.40
N LYS A 120 19.30 -0.35 13.95
CA LYS A 120 20.65 -0.64 14.46
C LYS A 120 21.46 -1.61 13.61
N ALA A 121 20.82 -2.38 12.73
CA ALA A 121 21.50 -3.36 11.90
C ALA A 121 22.25 -2.70 10.74
N GLU A 122 23.26 -3.40 10.23
CA GLU A 122 23.77 -3.11 8.89
C GLU A 122 22.75 -3.62 7.87
N ASN A 123 22.07 -2.72 7.21
CA ASN A 123 21.02 -3.08 6.26
C ASN A 123 21.63 -3.22 4.87
N THR A 124 21.48 -4.40 4.27
CA THR A 124 21.85 -4.65 2.89
C THR A 124 20.60 -4.59 1.99
N THR A 125 20.81 -4.34 0.70
CA THR A 125 19.74 -4.37 -0.30
C THR A 125 19.01 -5.72 -0.30
N ASP A 126 19.76 -6.82 -0.15
CA ASP A 126 19.20 -8.18 -0.12
C ASP A 126 18.35 -8.43 1.13
N GLN A 127 18.79 -7.95 2.29
CA GLN A 127 18.01 -8.06 3.53
C GLN A 127 16.72 -7.27 3.44
N PHE A 128 16.76 -6.06 2.87
CA PHE A 128 15.56 -5.28 2.65
C PHE A 128 14.63 -5.94 1.62
N ALA A 129 15.18 -6.50 0.55
CA ALA A 129 14.43 -7.29 -0.43
C ALA A 129 13.73 -8.50 0.18
N ALA A 130 14.42 -9.25 1.05
CA ALA A 130 13.85 -10.38 1.77
C ALA A 130 12.69 -9.93 2.70
N LEU A 131 12.86 -8.80 3.38
CA LEU A 131 11.84 -8.20 4.23
C LEU A 131 10.60 -7.80 3.41
N VAL A 132 10.78 -7.15 2.26
CA VAL A 132 9.69 -6.76 1.35
C VAL A 132 8.92 -7.99 0.87
N ARG A 133 9.62 -9.07 0.47
CA ARG A 133 8.96 -10.32 0.06
C ARG A 133 8.16 -10.95 1.19
N GLN A 134 8.72 -11.00 2.39
CA GLN A 134 8.02 -11.53 3.56
C GLN A 134 6.72 -10.77 3.84
N TYR A 135 6.77 -9.43 3.81
CA TYR A 135 5.59 -8.61 4.07
C TYR A 135 4.58 -8.62 2.91
N ALA A 136 5.03 -8.68 1.68
CA ALA A 136 4.15 -8.86 0.54
C ALA A 136 3.33 -10.15 0.65
N ARG A 137 3.96 -11.25 1.02
CA ARG A 137 3.29 -12.55 1.24
C ARG A 137 2.27 -12.50 2.37
N VAL A 138 2.57 -11.82 3.47
CA VAL A 138 1.64 -11.66 4.60
C VAL A 138 0.44 -10.79 4.19
N ALA A 139 0.69 -9.66 3.54
CA ALA A 139 -0.36 -8.76 3.07
C ALA A 139 -1.36 -9.44 2.12
N VAL A 140 -0.89 -10.38 1.30
CA VAL A 140 -1.71 -11.13 0.34
C VAL A 140 -2.31 -12.40 0.94
N SER A 141 -1.65 -13.03 1.93
CA SER A 141 -2.11 -14.31 2.52
C SER A 141 -3.48 -14.22 3.19
N GLY A 142 -3.88 -13.06 3.66
CA GLY A 142 -5.24 -12.82 4.19
C GLY A 142 -6.34 -12.76 3.13
N VAL A 143 -5.97 -12.59 1.86
CA VAL A 143 -6.88 -12.36 0.73
C VAL A 143 -6.99 -13.59 -0.20
N VAL A 144 -5.99 -14.48 -0.18
CA VAL A 144 -5.91 -15.60 -1.12
C VAL A 144 -5.86 -16.94 -0.40
N PRO A 145 -6.74 -17.92 -0.72
CA PRO A 145 -6.63 -19.28 -0.20
C PRO A 145 -5.34 -19.93 -0.70
N LYS A 146 -4.52 -20.37 0.21
CA LYS A 146 -3.36 -21.28 0.16
C LYS A 146 -3.06 -21.95 -1.22
N PHE A 147 -2.43 -21.25 -2.13
CA PHE A 147 -1.72 -21.84 -3.26
C PHE A 147 -0.43 -21.05 -3.51
N ILE A 148 0.57 -21.29 -2.70
CA ILE A 148 1.92 -20.80 -2.98
C ILE A 148 2.80 -22.04 -3.10
N ALA A 149 3.08 -22.43 -4.34
CA ALA A 149 4.18 -23.35 -4.64
C ALA A 149 5.45 -22.51 -4.83
N THR A 150 6.45 -22.86 -4.09
CA THR A 150 7.77 -22.26 -4.12
C THR A 150 8.61 -22.86 -5.23
N ASP A 151 9.14 -22.04 -6.14
CA ASP A 151 10.41 -22.31 -6.80
C ASP A 151 11.18 -21.00 -6.95
N ALA A 152 12.47 -21.06 -6.63
CA ALA A 152 13.36 -19.93 -6.56
C ALA A 152 13.62 -19.31 -7.93
N ALA A 153 13.21 -18.07 -8.11
CA ALA A 153 13.58 -17.25 -9.27
C ALA A 153 14.80 -16.36 -8.93
N GLU A 154 15.59 -16.06 -9.95
CA GLU A 154 16.78 -15.21 -9.84
C GLU A 154 16.44 -13.79 -9.35
N PRO A 155 17.38 -13.11 -8.64
CA PRO A 155 17.12 -11.79 -8.08
C PRO A 155 16.93 -10.74 -9.19
N LEU A 156 15.77 -10.09 -9.20
CA LEU A 156 15.50 -8.92 -10.03
C LEU A 156 16.41 -7.76 -9.60
N GLN A 157 17.01 -7.07 -10.57
CA GLN A 157 17.76 -5.84 -10.27
C GLN A 157 16.81 -4.77 -9.74
N PRO A 158 17.15 -4.09 -8.65
CA PRO A 158 16.28 -3.07 -8.06
C PRO A 158 16.19 -1.85 -8.98
N LEU A 159 14.99 -1.59 -9.46
CA LEU A 159 14.63 -0.36 -10.18
C LEU A 159 13.69 0.44 -9.30
N GLY A 160 14.22 1.46 -8.62
CA GLY A 160 13.42 2.42 -7.88
C GLY A 160 13.42 2.26 -6.35
N LYS A 161 12.82 3.21 -5.66
CA LYS A 161 12.76 3.32 -4.20
C LYS A 161 11.93 2.19 -3.58
N PRO A 162 12.51 1.22 -2.88
CA PRO A 162 11.73 0.20 -2.21
C PRO A 162 11.01 0.82 -1.00
N THR A 163 9.70 0.69 -0.96
CA THR A 163 8.85 1.16 0.13
C THR A 163 8.00 0.02 0.66
N LEU A 164 8.09 -0.25 1.95
CA LEU A 164 7.30 -1.24 2.64
C LEU A 164 6.32 -0.54 3.60
N ARG A 165 5.07 -0.97 3.63
CA ARG A 165 4.05 -0.49 4.56
C ARG A 165 3.76 -1.56 5.59
N THR A 166 3.74 -1.17 6.87
CA THR A 166 3.31 -2.01 7.98
C THR A 166 2.05 -1.44 8.62
N GLY A 167 1.54 -2.06 9.69
CA GLY A 167 0.40 -1.53 10.44
C GLY A 167 0.61 -0.10 10.94
N LEU A 168 1.82 0.23 11.43
CA LEU A 168 2.12 1.52 12.07
C LEU A 168 3.19 2.35 11.35
N HIS A 169 3.93 1.78 10.40
CA HIS A 169 5.09 2.45 9.81
C HIS A 169 5.11 2.31 8.29
N ILE A 170 5.74 3.28 7.65
CA ILE A 170 6.20 3.22 6.27
C ILE A 170 7.72 3.13 6.32
N ILE A 171 8.29 2.07 5.72
CA ILE A 171 9.71 1.81 5.72
C ILE A 171 10.23 1.97 4.31
N LYS A 172 11.23 2.81 4.16
CA LYS A 172 11.82 3.17 2.87
C LYS A 172 13.30 2.81 2.89
N GLY A 173 13.74 2.02 1.91
CA GLY A 173 15.15 1.69 1.72
C GLY A 173 15.81 2.59 0.69
N SER A 174 17.12 2.79 0.83
CA SER A 174 17.98 3.32 -0.24
C SER A 174 18.71 2.14 -0.88
N ASP A 175 18.90 2.18 -2.18
CA ASP A 175 19.68 1.21 -2.93
C ASP A 175 20.96 1.82 -3.49
N ASP A 176 21.79 1.00 -4.14
CA ASP A 176 23.06 1.45 -4.72
C ASP A 176 22.87 2.41 -5.92
N THR A 177 21.69 2.44 -6.52
CA THR A 177 21.36 3.35 -7.64
C THR A 177 20.87 4.71 -7.13
N THR A 178 20.29 4.73 -5.93
CA THR A 178 19.81 5.93 -5.24
C THR A 178 20.28 5.97 -3.78
N PRO A 179 21.60 6.04 -3.54
CA PRO A 179 22.20 5.72 -2.24
C PRO A 179 21.82 6.69 -1.11
N PHE A 180 21.47 7.93 -1.41
CA PHE A 180 21.17 8.94 -0.38
C PHE A 180 19.70 9.35 -0.33
N LEU A 181 18.81 8.58 -0.95
CA LEU A 181 17.41 8.96 -1.05
C LEU A 181 16.72 9.03 0.32
N GLY A 182 17.00 8.06 1.20
CA GLY A 182 16.49 8.06 2.58
C GLY A 182 16.98 9.26 3.39
N PHE A 183 18.27 9.61 3.27
CA PHE A 183 18.82 10.81 3.92
C PHE A 183 18.16 12.10 3.42
N ASN A 184 18.02 12.24 2.10
CA ASN A 184 17.40 13.43 1.53
C ASN A 184 15.96 13.61 2.07
N GLU A 185 15.20 12.55 2.11
CA GLU A 185 13.83 12.58 2.65
C GLU A 185 13.84 12.87 4.15
N PHE A 186 14.70 12.22 4.93
CA PHE A 186 14.84 12.46 6.36
C PHE A 186 15.15 13.94 6.66
N TYR A 187 16.17 14.49 6.02
CA TYR A 187 16.53 15.90 6.25
C TYR A 187 15.43 16.86 5.79
N THR A 188 14.75 16.57 4.70
CA THR A 188 13.60 17.37 4.24
C THR A 188 12.51 17.38 5.30
N MET A 189 12.14 16.23 5.85
CA MET A 189 11.15 16.14 6.93
C MET A 189 11.60 16.90 8.19
N ARG A 190 12.89 16.80 8.57
CA ARG A 190 13.45 17.54 9.73
C ARG A 190 13.46 19.06 9.50
N VAL A 191 13.69 19.52 8.28
CA VAL A 191 13.59 20.95 7.94
C VAL A 191 12.15 21.43 8.04
N LEU A 192 11.20 20.72 7.48
CA LEU A 192 9.78 21.06 7.55
C LEU A 192 9.26 21.08 9.00
N GLU A 193 9.67 20.11 9.82
CA GLU A 193 9.35 20.05 11.24
C GLU A 193 9.87 21.30 11.98
N ARG A 194 11.12 21.71 11.72
CA ARG A 194 11.70 22.91 12.34
C ARG A 194 11.05 24.21 11.86
N LEU A 195 10.63 24.28 10.62
CA LEU A 195 9.90 25.44 10.09
C LEU A 195 8.49 25.56 10.69
N ASN A 196 7.94 24.47 11.18
CA ASN A 196 6.61 24.41 11.81
C ASN A 196 5.48 25.04 10.97
N VAL A 197 5.55 24.89 9.65
CA VAL A 197 4.53 25.42 8.71
C VAL A 197 3.46 24.42 8.39
N VAL A 198 3.77 23.12 8.50
CA VAL A 198 2.86 21.98 8.28
C VAL A 198 3.16 20.88 9.31
N PRO A 199 2.17 20.09 9.72
CA PRO A 199 2.42 18.87 10.48
C PRO A 199 3.28 17.89 9.68
N VAL A 200 4.28 17.31 10.33
CA VAL A 200 5.18 16.33 9.72
C VAL A 200 5.09 15.02 10.48
N ALA A 201 4.97 13.89 9.78
CA ALA A 201 5.00 12.59 10.41
C ALA A 201 6.36 12.34 11.07
N ALA A 202 6.37 11.73 12.24
CA ALA A 202 7.60 11.39 12.94
C ALA A 202 8.41 10.40 12.10
N CYS A 203 9.72 10.60 12.03
CA CYS A 203 10.60 9.75 11.24
C CYS A 203 11.92 9.47 11.95
N ARG A 204 12.49 8.30 11.65
CA ARG A 204 13.76 7.81 12.21
C ARG A 204 14.60 7.23 11.10
N MET A 205 15.91 7.50 11.14
CA MET A 205 16.90 6.96 10.22
C MET A 205 17.69 5.86 10.90
N SER A 206 18.00 4.77 10.19
CA SER A 206 18.92 3.74 10.65
C SER A 206 20.35 4.31 10.82
N GLU A 207 21.15 3.68 11.70
CA GLU A 207 22.53 4.11 11.97
C GLU A 207 23.41 4.10 10.71
N ASP A 208 23.17 3.15 9.80
CA ASP A 208 23.85 3.05 8.51
C ASP A 208 23.29 3.98 7.42
N GLY A 209 22.20 4.70 7.71
CA GLY A 209 21.59 5.66 6.79
C GLY A 209 20.85 5.07 5.60
N LYS A 210 20.61 3.76 5.58
CA LYS A 210 19.99 3.06 4.44
C LYS A 210 18.49 2.89 4.59
N ILE A 211 17.96 2.90 5.83
CA ILE A 211 16.55 2.70 6.13
C ILE A 211 15.96 3.96 6.77
N LEU A 212 14.90 4.48 6.19
CA LEU A 212 14.04 5.50 6.77
C LEU A 212 12.74 4.86 7.25
N VAL A 213 12.43 5.04 8.51
CA VAL A 213 11.16 4.62 9.13
C VAL A 213 10.33 5.88 9.37
N VAL A 214 9.12 5.92 8.82
CA VAL A 214 8.15 7.01 8.99
C VAL A 214 6.93 6.45 9.70
N ASP A 215 6.50 7.09 10.78
CA ASP A 215 5.29 6.71 11.48
C ASP A 215 4.06 7.04 10.62
N ARG A 216 3.10 6.13 10.52
CA ARG A 216 1.88 6.36 9.76
C ARG A 216 1.01 7.40 10.46
N PHE A 217 0.62 8.43 9.74
CA PHE A 217 -0.24 9.51 10.24
C PHE A 217 -1.73 9.21 10.06
N ASP A 218 -2.05 8.24 9.21
CA ASP A 218 -3.40 7.87 8.79
C ASP A 218 -4.06 6.82 9.69
N VAL A 219 -3.31 6.28 10.66
CA VAL A 219 -3.79 5.28 11.62
C VAL A 219 -3.61 5.77 13.06
N ASP A 220 -4.32 5.14 13.99
CA ASP A 220 -4.12 5.32 15.42
C ASP A 220 -3.03 4.38 15.98
N GLU A 221 -2.81 4.40 17.29
CA GLU A 221 -1.83 3.57 18.00
C GLU A 221 -2.09 2.06 17.89
N HIS A 222 -3.30 1.66 17.49
CA HIS A 222 -3.70 0.27 17.27
C HIS A 222 -3.64 -0.11 15.78
N GLY A 223 -3.22 0.81 14.89
CA GLY A 223 -3.19 0.60 13.45
C GLY A 223 -4.56 0.72 12.76
N LEU A 224 -5.56 1.25 13.45
CA LEU A 224 -6.88 1.46 12.87
C LEU A 224 -6.93 2.78 12.07
N PRO A 225 -7.55 2.79 10.90
CA PRO A 225 -7.65 3.98 10.07
C PRO A 225 -8.40 5.12 10.77
N ARG A 226 -7.79 6.33 10.78
CA ARG A 226 -8.34 7.55 11.39
C ARG A 226 -8.65 8.66 10.41
N CYS A 227 -8.08 8.63 9.22
CA CYS A 227 -8.35 9.63 8.18
C CYS A 227 -8.28 9.03 6.78
N GLY A 228 -8.94 9.69 5.82
CA GLY A 228 -8.74 9.44 4.39
C GLY A 228 -7.44 10.07 3.91
N VAL A 229 -6.86 9.51 2.86
CA VAL A 229 -5.64 10.04 2.21
C VAL A 229 -5.90 10.09 0.71
N GLU A 230 -5.68 11.25 0.13
CA GLU A 230 -5.72 11.49 -1.33
C GLU A 230 -4.51 12.36 -1.72
N ASP A 231 -3.91 12.04 -2.89
CA ASP A 231 -2.80 12.78 -3.50
C ASP A 231 -3.26 13.44 -4.83
#